data_398f43fb83e75c7d0460706158583eac
#
_entry.id   398f43fb83e75c7d0460706158583eac
#
_cell.length_a   1.000
_cell.length_b   1.000
_cell.length_c   1.000
_cell.angle_alpha   90.00
_cell.angle_beta   90.00
_cell.angle_gamma   90.00
#
_symmetry.space_group_name_H-M   'P 1'
#
loop_
_entity.id
_entity.type
_entity.pdbx_description
1 polymer ?
#
loop_
_entity_poly.entity_id
_entity_poly.type
_entity_poly.pdbx_seq_one_letter_code
_entity_poly.pdbx_strand_id
1 'polypeptide(L)'
;DYLRQKSRPYLFSNTLAPPIVSGSLKALDLVEANPGLRETLMSNTRYFREEMSLRGFSISQGIHPIVPIKLGDERKTVEMAKEMNRFGIFVVGFSYPVVPRGEARIRVQLSTAHTKGQLDRAIDTFEQVGKKMGIISS
;
A
#
# COMPACT_ATOMS: atom_id res chain seq x y z
N ASP A 1 0.49 -34.03 -9.09
CA ASP A 1 0.28 -35.03 -8.00
C ASP A 1 1.45 -35.06 -7.01
N TYR A 2 2.73 -35.09 -7.48
CA TYR A 2 3.90 -35.17 -6.59
C TYR A 2 3.97 -34.04 -5.57
N LEU A 3 3.76 -32.78 -5.99
CA LEU A 3 3.76 -31.61 -5.11
C LEU A 3 2.66 -31.68 -4.04
N ARG A 4 1.48 -32.18 -4.39
CA ARG A 4 0.37 -32.36 -3.44
C ARG A 4 0.73 -33.36 -2.38
N GLN A 5 1.37 -34.49 -2.76
CA GLN A 5 1.76 -35.53 -1.82
C GLN A 5 2.96 -35.18 -0.95
N LYS A 6 3.86 -34.30 -1.41
CA LYS A 6 5.03 -33.85 -0.64
C LYS A 6 4.76 -32.62 0.23
N SER A 7 3.70 -31.87 -0.04
CA SER A 7 3.34 -30.71 0.76
C SER A 7 2.63 -31.13 2.05
N ARG A 8 3.38 -31.19 3.15
CA ARG A 8 2.82 -31.54 4.48
C ARG A 8 1.64 -30.66 4.88
N PRO A 9 1.68 -29.30 4.70
CA PRO A 9 0.52 -28.46 4.98
C PRO A 9 -0.73 -28.87 4.20
N TYR A 10 -0.57 -29.27 2.94
CA TYR A 10 -1.69 -29.72 2.12
C TYR A 10 -2.30 -31.05 2.60
N LEU A 11 -1.45 -31.99 3.05
CA LEU A 11 -1.90 -33.29 3.51
C LEU A 11 -2.51 -33.26 4.92
N PHE A 12 -2.01 -32.42 5.81
CA PHE A 12 -2.34 -32.42 7.23
C PHE A 12 -3.12 -31.21 7.71
N SER A 13 -3.45 -30.26 6.80
CA SER A 13 -4.35 -29.17 7.11
C SER A 13 -5.79 -29.52 6.73
N ASN A 14 -6.74 -28.89 7.43
CA ASN A 14 -8.14 -28.97 7.02
C ASN A 14 -8.33 -28.35 5.64
N THR A 15 -9.34 -28.85 4.90
CA THR A 15 -9.75 -28.22 3.65
C THR A 15 -10.26 -26.80 3.89
N LEU A 16 -10.12 -25.94 2.87
CA LEU A 16 -10.73 -24.61 2.92
C LEU A 16 -12.25 -24.73 3.12
N ALA A 17 -12.78 -23.89 4.00
CA ALA A 17 -14.22 -23.85 4.23
C ALA A 17 -14.96 -23.47 2.94
N PRO A 18 -16.06 -24.18 2.57
CA PRO A 18 -16.80 -23.92 1.33
C PRO A 18 -17.19 -22.44 1.11
N PRO A 19 -17.60 -21.67 2.12
CA PRO A 19 -17.89 -20.24 1.95
C PRO A 19 -16.67 -19.42 1.50
N ILE A 20 -15.48 -19.78 2.00
CA ILE A 20 -14.22 -19.12 1.59
C ILE A 20 -13.90 -19.42 0.13
N VAL A 21 -14.06 -20.69 -0.28
CA VAL A 21 -13.86 -21.09 -1.69
C VAL A 21 -14.84 -20.36 -2.60
N SER A 22 -16.13 -20.34 -2.25
CA SER A 22 -17.17 -19.67 -3.04
C SER A 22 -16.91 -18.17 -3.16
N GLY A 23 -16.53 -17.51 -2.05
CA GLY A 23 -16.18 -16.11 -2.05
C GLY A 23 -14.95 -15.80 -2.91
N SER A 24 -13.93 -16.66 -2.85
CA SER A 24 -12.72 -16.51 -3.66
C SER A 24 -12.99 -16.67 -5.16
N LEU A 25 -13.79 -17.67 -5.54
CA LEU A 25 -14.21 -17.86 -6.94
C LEU A 25 -14.98 -16.65 -7.42
N LYS A 26 -15.95 -16.16 -6.63
CA LYS A 26 -16.73 -14.97 -7.00
C LYS A 26 -15.86 -13.73 -7.15
N ALA A 27 -14.86 -13.55 -6.29
CA ALA A 27 -13.91 -12.44 -6.41
C ALA A 27 -13.10 -12.52 -7.72
N LEU A 28 -12.66 -13.71 -8.10
CA LEU A 28 -11.97 -13.92 -9.39
C LEU A 28 -12.87 -13.60 -10.57
N ASP A 29 -14.11 -14.11 -10.59
CA ASP A 29 -15.10 -13.80 -11.62
C ASP A 29 -15.33 -12.29 -11.75
N LEU A 30 -15.43 -11.55 -10.63
CA LEU A 30 -15.62 -10.11 -10.63
C LEU A 30 -14.43 -9.36 -11.22
N VAL A 31 -13.22 -9.79 -10.91
CA VAL A 31 -12.00 -9.16 -11.45
C VAL A 31 -11.86 -9.44 -12.95
N GLU A 32 -12.18 -10.66 -13.38
CA GLU A 32 -12.12 -11.06 -14.79
C GLU A 32 -13.18 -10.34 -15.64
N ALA A 33 -14.41 -10.22 -15.11
CA ALA A 33 -15.51 -9.53 -15.79
C ALA A 33 -15.35 -8.00 -15.86
N ASN A 34 -14.45 -7.41 -15.05
CA ASN A 34 -14.30 -5.96 -14.95
C ASN A 34 -12.84 -5.49 -15.16
N PRO A 35 -12.32 -5.54 -16.38
CA PRO A 35 -10.95 -5.10 -16.68
C PRO A 35 -10.69 -3.64 -16.31
N GLY A 36 -11.69 -2.78 -16.37
CA GLY A 36 -11.61 -1.37 -15.97
C GLY A 36 -11.21 -1.15 -14.50
N LEU A 37 -11.45 -2.13 -13.61
CA LEU A 37 -10.97 -2.05 -12.23
C LEU A 37 -9.44 -2.02 -12.17
N ARG A 38 -8.79 -2.86 -12.96
CA ARG A 38 -7.33 -2.89 -13.04
C ARG A 38 -6.77 -1.60 -13.63
N GLU A 39 -7.38 -1.11 -14.71
CA GLU A 39 -6.98 0.15 -15.36
C GLU A 39 -7.10 1.32 -14.40
N THR A 40 -8.21 1.44 -13.67
CA THR A 40 -8.42 2.47 -12.64
C THR A 40 -7.36 2.37 -11.54
N LEU A 41 -7.08 1.17 -11.03
CA LEU A 41 -6.06 0.97 -10.00
C LEU A 41 -4.68 1.40 -10.48
N MET A 42 -4.31 1.04 -11.71
CA MET A 42 -3.01 1.39 -12.29
C MET A 42 -2.89 2.89 -12.57
N SER A 43 -3.97 3.53 -13.01
CA SER A 43 -4.04 4.98 -13.21
C SER A 43 -3.89 5.73 -11.87
N ASN A 44 -4.65 5.35 -10.85
CA ASN A 44 -4.53 5.91 -9.50
C ASN A 44 -3.12 5.74 -8.94
N THR A 45 -2.52 4.56 -9.18
CA THR A 45 -1.16 4.25 -8.71
C THR A 45 -0.12 5.14 -9.36
N ARG A 46 -0.20 5.29 -10.67
CA ARG A 46 0.72 6.16 -11.44
C ARG A 46 0.59 7.59 -10.97
N TYR A 47 -0.63 8.11 -10.94
CA TYR A 47 -0.92 9.46 -10.48
C TYR A 47 -0.33 9.73 -9.08
N PHE A 48 -0.63 8.88 -8.11
CA PHE A 48 -0.12 9.05 -6.75
C PHE A 48 1.42 9.04 -6.69
N ARG A 49 2.07 8.13 -7.42
CA ARG A 49 3.53 8.04 -7.46
C ARG A 49 4.18 9.28 -8.06
N GLU A 50 3.65 9.76 -9.17
CA GLU A 50 4.14 10.96 -9.88
C GLU A 50 4.02 12.18 -8.97
N GLU A 51 2.85 12.41 -8.40
CA GLU A 51 2.58 13.55 -7.53
C GLU A 51 3.44 13.56 -6.25
N MET A 52 3.60 12.40 -5.62
CA MET A 52 4.46 12.28 -4.44
C MET A 52 5.94 12.52 -4.78
N SER A 53 6.40 12.03 -5.92
CA SER A 53 7.78 12.26 -6.38
C SER A 53 8.02 13.72 -6.72
N LEU A 54 7.07 14.40 -7.36
CA LEU A 54 7.14 15.84 -7.67
C LEU A 54 7.24 16.69 -6.40
N ARG A 55 6.61 16.25 -5.30
CA ARG A 55 6.69 16.91 -3.99
C ARG A 55 7.95 16.58 -3.19
N GLY A 56 8.87 15.83 -3.77
CA GLY A 56 10.18 15.53 -3.16
C GLY A 56 10.21 14.32 -2.25
N PHE A 57 9.16 13.49 -2.20
CA PHE A 57 9.22 12.24 -1.46
C PHE A 57 10.04 11.17 -2.18
N SER A 58 10.83 10.41 -1.41
CA SER A 58 11.58 9.26 -1.94
C SER A 58 10.63 8.06 -2.09
N ILE A 59 10.22 7.80 -3.34
CA ILE A 59 9.33 6.68 -3.68
C ILE A 59 10.15 5.57 -4.32
N SER A 60 9.95 4.33 -3.85
CA SER A 60 10.54 3.17 -4.53
C SER A 60 9.99 3.01 -5.93
N GLN A 61 10.86 2.80 -6.91
CA GLN A 61 10.44 2.54 -8.29
C GLN A 61 9.54 1.30 -8.38
N GLY A 62 8.67 1.29 -9.37
CA GLY A 62 7.78 0.17 -9.66
C GLY A 62 6.37 0.62 -10.04
N ILE A 63 5.55 -0.34 -10.45
CA ILE A 63 4.17 -0.15 -10.90
C ILE A 63 3.13 -0.67 -9.89
N HIS A 64 3.59 -1.29 -8.80
CA HIS A 64 2.71 -1.94 -7.83
C HIS A 64 1.84 -0.91 -7.07
N PRO A 65 0.55 -1.21 -6.80
CA PRO A 65 -0.35 -0.31 -6.07
C PRO A 65 0.00 -0.12 -4.58
N ILE A 66 0.85 -0.96 -4.03
CA ILE A 66 1.49 -0.68 -2.74
C ILE A 66 2.69 0.22 -2.99
N VAL A 67 2.64 1.44 -2.47
CA VAL A 67 3.64 2.48 -2.67
C VAL A 67 4.41 2.71 -1.38
N PRO A 68 5.68 2.27 -1.31
CA PRO A 68 6.54 2.58 -0.15
C PRO A 68 7.12 3.98 -0.29
N ILE A 69 6.88 4.83 0.71
CA ILE A 69 7.47 6.14 0.88
C ILE A 69 8.62 5.98 1.86
N LYS A 70 9.86 6.10 1.39
CA LYS A 70 11.07 5.90 2.19
C LYS A 70 11.35 7.14 3.04
N LEU A 71 11.52 6.93 4.34
CA LEU A 71 11.87 7.98 5.30
C LEU A 71 13.23 7.72 5.95
N GLY A 72 13.65 6.44 6.03
CA GLY A 72 14.92 6.03 6.61
C GLY A 72 14.96 6.08 8.14
N ASP A 73 14.42 7.14 8.72
CA ASP A 73 14.37 7.36 10.17
C ASP A 73 13.11 6.72 10.77
N GLU A 74 13.33 5.85 11.77
CA GLU A 74 12.26 5.08 12.41
C GLU A 74 11.31 5.99 13.23
N ARG A 75 11.87 6.96 13.97
CA ARG A 75 11.08 7.89 14.78
C ARG A 75 10.21 8.77 13.89
N LYS A 76 10.81 9.39 12.87
CA LYS A 76 10.05 10.20 11.89
C LYS A 76 8.95 9.40 11.20
N THR A 77 9.20 8.11 10.90
CA THR A 77 8.19 7.25 10.28
C THR A 77 6.97 7.04 11.17
N VAL A 78 7.20 6.77 12.47
CA VAL A 78 6.12 6.60 13.44
C VAL A 78 5.37 7.93 13.68
N GLU A 79 6.08 9.02 13.82
CA GLU A 79 5.49 10.34 14.03
C GLU A 79 4.67 10.78 12.82
N MET A 80 5.19 10.60 11.60
CA MET A 80 4.46 10.92 10.37
C MET A 80 3.18 10.10 10.24
N ALA A 81 3.23 8.80 10.50
CA ALA A 81 2.03 7.96 10.46
C ALA A 81 0.96 8.43 11.46
N LYS A 82 1.36 8.87 12.66
CA LYS A 82 0.45 9.45 13.65
C LYS A 82 -0.16 10.77 13.19
N GLU A 83 0.65 11.67 12.64
CA GLU A 83 0.17 12.96 12.11
C GLU A 83 -0.81 12.73 10.94
N MET A 84 -0.47 11.88 9.98
CA MET A 84 -1.38 11.53 8.88
C MET A 84 -2.73 11.03 9.39
N ASN A 85 -2.72 10.18 10.41
CA ASN A 85 -3.96 9.66 11.01
C ASN A 85 -4.82 10.76 11.66
N ARG A 86 -4.20 11.80 12.27
CA ARG A 86 -4.93 12.97 12.80
C ARG A 86 -5.68 13.75 11.71
N PHE A 87 -5.16 13.75 10.49
CA PHE A 87 -5.84 14.33 9.33
C PHE A 87 -6.84 13.37 8.66
N GLY A 88 -7.06 12.18 9.24
CA GLY A 88 -7.97 11.17 8.73
C GLY A 88 -7.41 10.38 7.54
N ILE A 89 -6.09 10.39 7.34
CA ILE A 89 -5.39 9.58 6.34
C ILE A 89 -4.75 8.39 7.04
N PHE A 90 -5.38 7.23 6.91
CA PHE A 90 -4.87 6.01 7.54
C PHE A 90 -3.69 5.43 6.75
N VAL A 91 -2.53 5.43 7.35
CA VAL A 91 -1.30 4.85 6.81
C VAL A 91 -0.53 4.10 7.89
N VAL A 92 0.29 3.15 7.48
CA VAL A 92 1.08 2.31 8.40
C VAL A 92 2.58 2.55 8.17
N GLY A 93 3.27 2.89 9.25
CA GLY A 93 4.72 2.97 9.29
C GLY A 93 5.34 1.58 9.53
N PHE A 94 6.39 1.28 8.79
CA PHE A 94 7.20 0.06 8.93
C PHE A 94 8.61 0.44 9.35
N SER A 95 9.06 -0.12 10.46
CA SER A 95 10.41 0.08 11.01
C SER A 95 11.02 -1.27 11.42
N TYR A 96 12.25 -1.26 11.92
CA TYR A 96 12.86 -2.45 12.49
C TYR A 96 11.98 -3.06 13.60
N PRO A 97 11.81 -4.39 13.71
CA PRO A 97 12.47 -5.45 12.94
C PRO A 97 11.74 -5.87 11.64
N VAL A 98 10.61 -5.26 11.30
CA VAL A 98 9.81 -5.60 10.10
C VAL A 98 10.55 -5.24 8.82
N VAL A 99 11.33 -4.18 8.86
CA VAL A 99 12.26 -3.78 7.78
C VAL A 99 13.64 -3.58 8.37
N PRO A 100 14.74 -3.69 7.59
CA PRO A 100 16.08 -3.41 8.06
C PRO A 100 16.22 -1.99 8.63
N ARG A 101 17.20 -1.80 9.52
CA ARG A 101 17.53 -0.46 10.06
C ARG A 101 17.91 0.48 8.92
N GLY A 102 17.46 1.72 8.99
CA GLY A 102 17.65 2.71 7.94
C GLY A 102 16.69 2.57 6.74
N GLU A 103 15.84 1.55 6.71
CA GLU A 103 14.86 1.28 5.65
C GLU A 103 13.41 1.59 6.09
N ALA A 104 13.26 2.40 7.15
CA ALA A 104 11.95 2.77 7.66
C ALA A 104 11.13 3.53 6.58
N ARG A 105 9.86 3.18 6.46
CA ARG A 105 8.99 3.65 5.39
C ARG A 105 7.52 3.65 5.81
N ILE A 106 6.74 4.52 5.19
CA ILE A 106 5.28 4.41 5.20
C ILE A 106 4.86 3.59 3.98
N ARG A 107 3.96 2.64 4.17
CA ARG A 107 3.36 1.88 3.08
C ARG A 107 1.96 2.39 2.82
N VAL A 108 1.75 2.96 1.64
CA VAL A 108 0.44 3.36 1.15
C VAL A 108 -0.10 2.25 0.25
N GLN A 109 -1.33 1.85 0.45
CA GLN A 109 -2.02 0.88 -0.40
C GLN A 109 -3.16 1.58 -1.12
N LEU A 110 -3.06 1.63 -2.45
CA LEU A 110 -4.08 2.21 -3.30
C LEU A 110 -5.17 1.20 -3.63
N SER A 111 -6.36 1.71 -3.91
CA SER A 111 -7.54 0.92 -4.26
C SER A 111 -8.28 1.57 -5.42
N THR A 112 -9.06 0.78 -6.14
CA THR A 112 -10.00 1.27 -7.16
C THR A 112 -11.12 2.12 -6.56
N ALA A 113 -11.40 1.96 -5.26
CA ALA A 113 -12.39 2.74 -4.55
C ALA A 113 -11.93 4.18 -4.21
N HIS A 114 -10.64 4.47 -4.33
CA HIS A 114 -10.15 5.82 -4.09
C HIS A 114 -10.51 6.73 -5.26
N THR A 115 -11.23 7.80 -4.96
CA THR A 115 -11.49 8.87 -5.92
C THR A 115 -10.28 9.78 -6.08
N LYS A 116 -10.21 10.51 -7.20
CA LYS A 116 -9.14 11.50 -7.42
C LYS A 116 -9.06 12.51 -6.28
N GLY A 117 -10.18 13.07 -5.84
CA GLY A 117 -10.20 14.03 -4.73
C GLY A 117 -9.69 13.45 -3.39
N GLN A 118 -9.89 12.16 -3.14
CA GLN A 118 -9.30 11.50 -1.97
C GLN A 118 -7.79 11.33 -2.10
N LEU A 119 -7.30 11.02 -3.31
CA LEU A 119 -5.87 10.95 -3.59
C LEU A 119 -5.21 12.33 -3.45
N ASP A 120 -5.81 13.37 -4.03
CA ASP A 120 -5.33 14.76 -3.93
C ASP A 120 -5.22 15.18 -2.46
N ARG A 121 -6.28 14.96 -1.68
CA ARG A 121 -6.28 15.25 -0.23
C ARG A 121 -5.17 14.50 0.51
N ALA A 122 -4.94 13.23 0.18
CA ALA A 122 -3.88 12.45 0.82
C ALA A 122 -2.50 13.01 0.46
N ILE A 123 -2.27 13.32 -0.81
CA ILE A 123 -1.02 13.87 -1.32
C ILE A 123 -0.71 15.22 -0.66
N ASP A 124 -1.70 16.13 -0.61
CA ASP A 124 -1.54 17.44 0.01
C ASP A 124 -1.27 17.34 1.51
N THR A 125 -1.92 16.38 2.18
CA THR A 125 -1.66 16.09 3.59
C THR A 125 -0.23 15.56 3.81
N PHE A 126 0.24 14.66 2.94
CA PHE A 126 1.63 14.19 2.98
C PHE A 126 2.61 15.35 2.80
N GLU A 127 2.35 16.24 1.86
CA GLU A 127 3.18 17.42 1.63
C GLU A 127 3.22 18.33 2.86
N GLN A 128 2.06 18.68 3.41
CA GLN A 128 1.95 19.52 4.61
C GLN A 128 2.72 18.94 5.80
N VAL A 129 2.50 17.65 6.07
CA VAL A 129 3.16 16.95 7.18
C VAL A 129 4.65 16.78 6.90
N GLY A 130 5.02 16.45 5.67
CA GLY A 130 6.41 16.27 5.24
C GLY A 130 7.24 17.55 5.40
N LYS A 131 6.70 18.70 5.00
CA LYS A 131 7.32 20.02 5.20
C LYS A 131 7.45 20.36 6.70
N LYS A 132 6.37 20.20 7.46
CA LYS A 132 6.35 20.44 8.92
C LYS A 132 7.42 19.63 9.66
N MET A 133 7.68 18.41 9.21
CA MET A 133 8.64 17.49 9.84
C MET A 133 10.05 17.56 9.24
N GLY A 134 10.29 18.41 8.25
CA GLY A 134 11.58 18.50 7.55
C GLY A 134 11.97 17.19 6.86
N ILE A 135 11.01 16.52 6.26
CA ILE A 135 11.20 15.30 5.45
C ILE A 135 11.43 15.68 3.99
N ILE A 136 10.71 16.69 3.53
CA ILE A 136 10.87 17.31 2.22
C ILE A 136 11.14 18.82 2.38
N SER A 137 11.72 19.43 1.35
CA SER A 137 12.02 20.86 1.34
C SER A 137 10.74 21.70 1.33
N SER A 138 10.81 22.86 1.94
CA SER A 138 9.72 23.86 1.98
C SER A 138 9.46 24.45 0.61
#